data_9ce7ec639dbeff514b092b59e4a6d720
#
_entry.id   9ce7ec639dbeff514b092b59e4a6d720
#
_cell.length_a   1.000
_cell.length_b   1.000
_cell.length_c   1.000
_cell.angle_alpha   90.00
_cell.angle_beta   90.00
_cell.angle_gamma   90.00
#
_symmetry.space_group_name_H-M   'P 1'
#
loop_
_entity.id
_entity.type
_entity.pdbx_description
1 polymer ?
#
loop_
_entity_poly.entity_id
_entity_poly.type
_entity_poly.pdbx_seq_one_letter_code
_entity_poly.pdbx_strand_id
1 'polypeptide(L)'
;MVLQKLENFTNKDIIKEEAEILTNLLDDITKNLVRPETFDKIRQLKDLSKTQNYRELNQLVEQLTNEEMTVISRYFAILPLLINISEDVDLAYEINHLNNVDGEYLGKLSSTIKEVAKNENAQEILENLNIVPVLTAHPTQVQRKTMLDLTNHIHALLRQHRDVKAGLMNENKWYNNLRCNIEIMMQTDMIRDKKLKVTNEITNVMEYYNSSFLQAVPNLMLEYKRLAKAHGLELEQPRPITMGMWIGGDRDGNPFVT
;
A
#
# COMPACT_ATOMS: atom_id res chain seq x y z
N MET A 1 -20.29 -21.90 12.57
CA MET A 1 -19.07 -22.16 13.36
C MET A 1 -17.81 -21.47 12.80
N VAL A 2 -17.54 -21.48 11.49
CA VAL A 2 -16.40 -20.76 10.89
C VAL A 2 -16.62 -19.24 10.89
N LEU A 3 -17.81 -18.77 10.48
CA LEU A 3 -18.15 -17.34 10.49
C LEU A 3 -18.12 -16.72 11.90
N GLN A 4 -18.58 -17.46 12.93
CA GLN A 4 -18.50 -17.01 14.32
C GLN A 4 -17.07 -16.88 14.87
N LYS A 5 -16.09 -17.61 14.31
CA LYS A 5 -14.67 -17.45 14.67
C LYS A 5 -14.05 -16.18 14.07
N LEU A 6 -14.52 -15.74 12.91
CA LEU A 6 -14.04 -14.54 12.24
C LEU A 6 -14.56 -13.25 12.89
N GLU A 7 -15.77 -13.29 13.48
CA GLU A 7 -16.41 -12.14 14.16
C GLU A 7 -15.77 -11.78 15.52
N ASN A 8 -14.97 -12.67 16.11
CA ASN A 8 -14.40 -12.47 17.46
C ASN A 8 -13.08 -11.70 17.51
N PHE A 9 -12.52 -11.30 16.36
CA PHE A 9 -11.29 -10.50 16.33
C PHE A 9 -11.61 -9.05 15.99
N THR A 10 -11.27 -8.13 16.86
CA THR A 10 -11.31 -6.70 16.51
C THR A 10 -10.19 -6.42 15.50
N ASN A 11 -10.44 -5.56 14.51
CA ASN A 11 -9.45 -5.20 13.51
C ASN A 11 -8.16 -4.68 14.14
N LYS A 12 -8.24 -3.92 15.22
CA LYS A 12 -7.07 -3.41 15.96
C LYS A 12 -6.16 -4.52 16.52
N ASP A 13 -6.73 -5.65 16.92
CA ASP A 13 -5.94 -6.78 17.44
C ASP A 13 -5.17 -7.48 16.31
N ILE A 14 -5.77 -7.59 15.12
CA ILE A 14 -5.14 -8.21 13.95
C ILE A 14 -3.98 -7.34 13.44
N ILE A 15 -4.17 -6.04 13.27
CA ILE A 15 -3.09 -5.11 12.85
C ILE A 15 -1.92 -5.19 13.82
N LYS A 16 -2.21 -5.16 15.12
CA LYS A 16 -1.17 -5.23 16.14
C LYS A 16 -0.39 -6.55 16.07
N GLU A 17 -1.10 -7.68 15.91
CA GLU A 17 -0.48 -8.99 15.76
C GLU A 17 0.36 -9.08 14.48
N GLU A 18 -0.16 -8.59 13.34
CA GLU A 18 0.58 -8.55 12.08
C GLU A 18 1.82 -7.66 12.17
N ALA A 19 1.72 -6.49 12.79
CA ALA A 19 2.86 -5.61 13.02
C ALA A 19 3.93 -6.28 13.90
N GLU A 20 3.53 -7.05 14.92
CA GLU A 20 4.44 -7.84 15.75
C GLU A 20 5.09 -8.97 14.95
N ILE A 21 4.34 -9.73 14.15
CA ILE A 21 4.87 -10.80 13.29
C ILE A 21 5.88 -10.22 12.30
N LEU A 22 5.53 -9.15 11.60
CA LEU A 22 6.37 -8.51 10.59
C LEU A 22 7.67 -7.95 11.20
N THR A 23 7.56 -7.30 12.36
CA THR A 23 8.72 -6.77 13.08
C THR A 23 9.64 -7.89 13.55
N ASN A 24 9.10 -8.96 14.12
CA ASN A 24 9.88 -10.10 14.61
C ASN A 24 10.56 -10.83 13.44
N LEU A 25 9.86 -11.02 12.32
CA LEU A 25 10.45 -11.60 11.12
C LEU A 25 11.59 -10.75 10.57
N LEU A 26 11.41 -9.44 10.47
CA LEU A 26 12.44 -8.53 10.00
C LEU A 26 13.65 -8.52 10.95
N ASP A 27 13.42 -8.54 12.26
CA ASP A 27 14.48 -8.62 13.27
C ASP A 27 15.27 -9.93 13.13
N ASP A 28 14.59 -11.08 13.04
CA ASP A 28 15.22 -12.40 12.89
C ASP A 28 16.03 -12.51 11.60
N ILE A 29 15.47 -12.06 10.48
CA ILE A 29 16.15 -12.05 9.18
C ILE A 29 17.39 -11.18 9.26
N THR A 30 17.25 -9.95 9.77
CA THR A 30 18.36 -9.00 9.87
C THR A 30 19.48 -9.54 10.75
N LYS A 31 19.12 -10.13 11.91
CA LYS A 31 20.09 -10.75 12.82
C LYS A 31 20.93 -11.84 12.15
N ASN A 32 20.35 -12.58 11.21
CA ASN A 32 21.05 -13.63 10.49
C ASN A 32 21.89 -13.12 9.31
N LEU A 33 21.59 -11.92 8.81
CA LEU A 33 22.27 -11.33 7.65
C LEU A 33 23.42 -10.40 8.01
N VAL A 34 23.47 -9.90 9.25
CA VAL A 34 24.47 -8.91 9.66
C VAL A 34 25.31 -9.39 10.84
N ARG A 35 26.40 -8.67 11.13
CA ARG A 35 27.20 -8.94 12.33
C ARG A 35 26.41 -8.61 13.60
N PRO A 36 26.62 -9.33 14.72
CA PRO A 36 25.91 -9.09 15.96
C PRO A 36 25.96 -7.62 16.41
N GLU A 37 27.12 -6.98 16.29
CA GLU A 37 27.33 -5.58 16.70
C GLU A 37 26.47 -4.61 15.88
N THR A 38 26.27 -4.89 14.60
CA THR A 38 25.40 -4.08 13.71
C THR A 38 23.95 -4.24 14.12
N PHE A 39 23.52 -5.46 14.45
CA PHE A 39 22.15 -5.70 14.92
C PHE A 39 21.89 -5.04 16.28
N ASP A 40 22.86 -5.05 17.20
CA ASP A 40 22.75 -4.34 18.48
C ASP A 40 22.61 -2.82 18.28
N LYS A 41 23.28 -2.24 17.30
CA LYS A 41 23.10 -0.81 16.94
C LYS A 41 21.67 -0.54 16.41
N ILE A 42 21.08 -1.43 15.63
CA ILE A 42 19.67 -1.33 15.19
C ILE A 42 18.75 -1.28 16.41
N ARG A 43 18.93 -2.17 17.38
CA ARG A 43 18.15 -2.20 18.61
C ARG A 43 18.29 -0.90 19.42
N GLN A 44 19.52 -0.43 19.60
CA GLN A 44 19.79 0.84 20.29
C GLN A 44 19.12 2.02 19.60
N LEU A 45 19.18 2.11 18.25
CA LEU A 45 18.51 3.16 17.49
C LEU A 45 16.97 3.10 17.64
N LYS A 46 16.39 1.90 17.64
CA LYS A 46 14.94 1.70 17.94
C LYS A 46 14.57 2.23 19.32
N ASP A 47 15.36 1.91 20.34
CA ASP A 47 15.08 2.30 21.72
C ASP A 47 15.30 3.81 21.95
N LEU A 48 16.35 4.38 21.38
CA LEU A 48 16.62 5.82 21.41
C LEU A 48 15.52 6.63 20.69
N SER A 49 15.01 6.11 19.57
CA SER A 49 13.90 6.72 18.86
C SER A 49 12.62 6.71 19.69
N LYS A 50 12.28 5.59 20.35
CA LYS A 50 11.09 5.48 21.22
C LYS A 50 11.16 6.43 22.40
N THR A 51 12.33 6.60 22.99
CA THR A 51 12.56 7.50 24.13
C THR A 51 12.79 8.95 23.72
N GLN A 52 12.77 9.24 22.40
CA GLN A 52 13.04 10.57 21.82
C GLN A 52 14.40 11.17 22.25
N ASN A 53 15.38 10.33 22.55
CA ASN A 53 16.72 10.76 22.92
C ASN A 53 17.57 11.06 21.67
N TYR A 54 17.21 12.13 20.97
CA TYR A 54 17.83 12.52 19.70
C TYR A 54 19.32 12.84 19.80
N ARG A 55 19.81 13.24 20.98
CA ARG A 55 21.23 13.55 21.17
C ARG A 55 22.09 12.28 21.07
N GLU A 56 21.73 11.24 21.82
CA GLU A 56 22.44 9.97 21.78
C GLU A 56 22.23 9.25 20.44
N LEU A 57 21.03 9.37 19.85
CA LEU A 57 20.72 8.84 18.53
C LEU A 57 21.69 9.41 17.47
N ASN A 58 21.85 10.75 17.43
CA ASN A 58 22.78 11.39 16.48
C ASN A 58 24.22 10.95 16.73
N GLN A 59 24.67 10.87 17.99
CA GLN A 59 26.03 10.39 18.31
C GLN A 59 26.25 8.94 17.83
N LEU A 60 25.25 8.07 17.96
CA LEU A 60 25.35 6.70 17.47
C LEU A 60 25.40 6.65 15.95
N VAL A 61 24.59 7.47 15.25
CA VAL A 61 24.59 7.55 13.79
C VAL A 61 25.92 8.04 13.23
N GLU A 62 26.56 9.03 13.88
CA GLU A 62 27.88 9.54 13.49
C GLU A 62 29.00 8.50 13.60
N GLN A 63 28.83 7.47 14.43
CA GLN A 63 29.79 6.38 14.63
C GLN A 63 29.59 5.19 13.68
N LEU A 64 28.56 5.21 12.82
CA LEU A 64 28.28 4.13 11.89
C LEU A 64 29.30 4.13 10.74
N THR A 65 29.77 2.94 10.37
CA THR A 65 30.48 2.74 9.12
C THR A 65 29.53 2.81 7.93
N ASN A 66 30.03 3.02 6.72
CA ASN A 66 29.21 3.06 5.51
C ASN A 66 28.46 1.74 5.28
N GLU A 67 29.06 0.61 5.61
CA GLU A 67 28.39 -0.72 5.52
C GLU A 67 27.24 -0.81 6.50
N GLU A 68 27.46 -0.43 7.77
CA GLU A 68 26.42 -0.42 8.80
C GLU A 68 25.30 0.54 8.44
N MET A 69 25.64 1.75 7.98
CA MET A 69 24.65 2.75 7.56
C MET A 69 23.76 2.23 6.43
N THR A 70 24.32 1.51 5.46
CA THR A 70 23.57 0.91 4.35
C THR A 70 22.53 -0.10 4.86
N VAL A 71 22.94 -1.01 5.74
CA VAL A 71 22.04 -2.05 6.27
C VAL A 71 21.00 -1.45 7.22
N ILE A 72 21.42 -0.56 8.10
CA ILE A 72 20.55 0.11 9.08
C ILE A 72 19.51 0.96 8.36
N SER A 73 19.90 1.74 7.36
CA SER A 73 18.96 2.53 6.55
C SER A 73 17.97 1.64 5.83
N ARG A 74 18.39 0.49 5.28
CA ARG A 74 17.52 -0.49 4.65
C ARG A 74 16.51 -1.06 5.63
N TYR A 75 16.95 -1.45 6.82
CA TYR A 75 16.08 -1.95 7.88
C TYR A 75 14.98 -0.93 8.22
N PHE A 76 15.37 0.33 8.48
CA PHE A 76 14.42 1.40 8.83
C PHE A 76 13.58 1.90 7.66
N ALA A 77 13.92 1.58 6.42
CA ALA A 77 13.08 1.82 5.25
C ALA A 77 12.05 0.69 5.05
N ILE A 78 12.44 -0.56 5.32
CA ILE A 78 11.55 -1.72 5.15
C ILE A 78 10.54 -1.84 6.29
N LEU A 79 10.93 -1.57 7.53
CA LEU A 79 10.03 -1.70 8.68
C LEU A 79 8.71 -0.91 8.51
N PRO A 80 8.72 0.41 8.24
CA PRO A 80 7.47 1.15 8.03
C PRO A 80 6.74 0.71 6.76
N LEU A 81 7.45 0.27 5.71
CA LEU A 81 6.81 -0.28 4.52
C LEU A 81 5.97 -1.52 4.86
N LEU A 82 6.50 -2.44 5.65
CA LEU A 82 5.77 -3.63 6.09
C LEU A 82 4.56 -3.29 6.96
N ILE A 83 4.69 -2.34 7.87
CA ILE A 83 3.57 -1.88 8.71
C ILE A 83 2.49 -1.23 7.86
N ASN A 84 2.85 -0.36 6.92
CA ASN A 84 1.89 0.27 6.00
C ASN A 84 1.13 -0.77 5.16
N ILE A 85 1.79 -1.85 4.71
CA ILE A 85 1.11 -2.93 3.99
C ILE A 85 0.04 -3.60 4.87
N SER A 86 0.31 -3.83 6.15
CA SER A 86 -0.67 -4.40 7.08
C SER A 86 -1.86 -3.45 7.29
N GLU A 87 -1.61 -2.15 7.46
CA GLU A 87 -2.65 -1.13 7.59
C GLU A 87 -3.52 -1.04 6.33
N ASP A 88 -2.92 -1.09 5.13
CA ASP A 88 -3.64 -1.07 3.85
C ASP A 88 -4.54 -2.31 3.67
N VAL A 89 -4.05 -3.50 4.08
CA VAL A 89 -4.83 -4.74 4.04
C VAL A 89 -6.04 -4.66 4.96
N ASP A 90 -5.86 -4.12 6.15
CA ASP A 90 -6.96 -4.01 7.11
C ASP A 90 -8.00 -2.97 6.66
N LEU A 91 -7.56 -1.81 6.17
CA LEU A 91 -8.45 -0.81 5.59
C LEU A 91 -9.28 -1.39 4.44
N ALA A 92 -8.65 -2.17 3.54
CA ALA A 92 -9.36 -2.83 2.45
C ALA A 92 -10.37 -3.87 2.96
N TYR A 93 -10.05 -4.57 4.06
CA TYR A 93 -10.97 -5.51 4.70
C TYR A 93 -12.15 -4.78 5.34
N GLU A 94 -11.93 -3.70 6.08
CA GLU A 94 -13.00 -2.89 6.67
C GLU A 94 -13.95 -2.37 5.60
N ILE A 95 -13.41 -1.80 4.51
CA ILE A 95 -14.20 -1.33 3.39
C ILE A 95 -15.08 -2.45 2.82
N ASN A 96 -14.51 -3.63 2.58
CA ASN A 96 -15.26 -4.77 2.04
C ASN A 96 -16.29 -5.33 3.03
N HIS A 97 -15.98 -5.33 4.32
CA HIS A 97 -16.90 -5.80 5.35
C HIS A 97 -18.11 -4.88 5.46
N LEU A 98 -17.91 -3.58 5.52
CA LEU A 98 -18.97 -2.59 5.55
C LEU A 98 -19.86 -2.66 4.30
N ASN A 99 -19.29 -2.89 3.12
CA ASN A 99 -20.02 -3.10 1.87
C ASN A 99 -20.99 -4.29 1.94
N ASN A 100 -20.63 -5.35 2.67
CA ASN A 100 -21.41 -6.56 2.74
C ASN A 100 -22.49 -6.54 3.84
N VAL A 101 -22.30 -5.74 4.90
CA VAL A 101 -23.22 -5.73 6.05
C VAL A 101 -24.39 -4.77 5.85
N ASP A 102 -24.16 -3.58 5.32
CA ASP A 102 -25.17 -2.52 5.25
C ASP A 102 -25.75 -2.26 3.85
N GLY A 103 -25.21 -2.88 2.79
CA GLY A 103 -25.66 -2.65 1.40
C GLY A 103 -25.52 -1.18 0.91
N GLU A 104 -25.10 -0.28 1.78
CA GLU A 104 -25.00 1.16 1.54
C GLU A 104 -23.56 1.66 1.32
N TYR A 105 -22.57 0.77 1.35
CA TYR A 105 -21.19 1.22 1.41
C TYR A 105 -20.48 1.17 0.07
N LEU A 106 -20.28 2.34 -0.50
CA LEU A 106 -19.08 2.70 -1.27
C LEU A 106 -18.49 3.94 -0.62
N GLY A 107 -18.10 3.82 0.63
CA GLY A 107 -17.60 4.92 1.42
C GLY A 107 -18.55 6.13 1.34
N LYS A 108 -17.98 7.29 1.02
CA LYS A 108 -18.75 8.51 0.85
C LYS A 108 -19.51 8.61 -0.48
N LEU A 109 -19.27 7.71 -1.46
CA LEU A 109 -19.88 7.80 -2.79
C LEU A 109 -21.40 7.60 -2.72
N SER A 110 -21.88 6.56 -2.04
CA SER A 110 -23.33 6.30 -1.90
C SER A 110 -24.03 7.46 -1.19
N SER A 111 -23.50 7.89 -0.05
CA SER A 111 -24.06 9.01 0.72
C SER A 111 -24.01 10.33 -0.06
N THR A 112 -22.94 10.57 -0.83
CA THR A 112 -22.79 11.77 -1.66
C THR A 112 -23.80 11.77 -2.81
N ILE A 113 -23.97 10.64 -3.51
CA ILE A 113 -24.98 10.54 -4.60
C ILE A 113 -26.40 10.72 -4.03
N LYS A 114 -26.72 10.11 -2.87
CA LYS A 114 -27.98 10.30 -2.17
C LYS A 114 -28.26 11.78 -1.83
N GLU A 115 -27.21 12.50 -1.42
CA GLU A 115 -27.34 13.93 -1.12
C GLU A 115 -27.52 14.76 -2.38
N VAL A 116 -26.72 14.51 -3.42
CA VAL A 116 -26.84 15.17 -4.73
C VAL A 116 -28.20 14.91 -5.37
N ALA A 117 -28.75 13.71 -5.22
CA ALA A 117 -30.06 13.32 -5.78
C ALA A 117 -31.24 14.15 -5.24
N LYS A 118 -31.07 14.88 -4.14
CA LYS A 118 -32.07 15.82 -3.61
C LYS A 118 -32.11 17.15 -4.37
N ASN A 119 -31.11 17.42 -5.23
CA ASN A 119 -31.03 18.66 -6.00
C ASN A 119 -31.85 18.54 -7.28
N GLU A 120 -32.52 19.63 -7.67
CA GLU A 120 -33.32 19.67 -8.91
C GLU A 120 -32.49 19.41 -10.18
N ASN A 121 -31.19 19.77 -10.16
CA ASN A 121 -30.26 19.55 -11.27
C ASN A 121 -29.38 18.31 -11.08
N ALA A 122 -29.78 17.38 -10.22
CA ALA A 122 -28.96 16.19 -9.86
C ALA A 122 -28.49 15.38 -11.07
N GLN A 123 -29.36 15.19 -12.05
CA GLN A 123 -29.01 14.42 -13.27
C GLN A 123 -27.93 15.12 -14.08
N GLU A 124 -28.06 16.44 -14.28
CA GLU A 124 -27.07 17.25 -15.01
C GLU A 124 -25.73 17.28 -14.28
N ILE A 125 -25.74 17.42 -12.95
CA ILE A 125 -24.54 17.42 -12.11
C ILE A 125 -23.81 16.07 -12.23
N LEU A 126 -24.52 14.96 -12.09
CA LEU A 126 -23.91 13.63 -12.14
C LEU A 126 -23.49 13.23 -13.55
N GLU A 127 -24.20 13.65 -14.61
CA GLU A 127 -23.84 13.39 -15.99
C GLU A 127 -22.55 14.12 -16.40
N ASN A 128 -22.38 15.37 -15.92
CA ASN A 128 -21.25 16.23 -16.26
C ASN A 128 -20.08 16.15 -15.28
N LEU A 129 -20.19 15.39 -14.20
CA LEU A 129 -19.07 15.20 -13.26
C LEU A 129 -17.89 14.55 -13.98
N ASN A 130 -16.73 15.19 -13.89
CA ASN A 130 -15.48 14.63 -14.38
C ASN A 130 -14.33 14.99 -13.45
N ILE A 131 -13.78 14.00 -12.78
CA ILE A 131 -12.59 14.09 -11.93
C ILE A 131 -11.42 13.53 -12.75
N VAL A 132 -10.35 14.31 -12.88
CA VAL A 132 -9.16 13.92 -13.65
C VAL A 132 -7.98 13.72 -12.69
N PRO A 133 -7.80 12.50 -12.12
CA PRO A 133 -6.57 12.18 -11.41
C PRO A 133 -5.41 12.14 -12.39
N VAL A 134 -4.40 12.98 -12.15
CA VAL A 134 -3.23 13.09 -13.03
C VAL A 134 -2.07 12.30 -12.44
N LEU A 135 -1.60 11.31 -13.19
CA LEU A 135 -0.42 10.53 -12.83
C LEU A 135 0.85 11.32 -13.14
N THR A 136 1.65 11.55 -12.09
CA THR A 136 2.93 12.26 -12.19
C THR A 136 4.08 11.30 -11.91
N ALA A 137 5.23 11.53 -12.55
CA ALA A 137 6.44 10.79 -12.25
C ALA A 137 7.29 11.58 -11.23
N HIS A 138 7.48 10.99 -10.06
CA HIS A 138 8.53 11.45 -9.16
C HIS A 138 9.75 10.55 -9.33
N PRO A 139 10.89 11.06 -9.82
CA PRO A 139 12.10 10.26 -10.04
C PRO A 139 12.60 9.54 -8.79
N THR A 140 12.29 10.09 -7.61
CA THR A 140 12.64 9.52 -6.30
C THR A 140 11.71 8.39 -5.85
N GLN A 141 10.53 8.27 -6.45
CA GLN A 141 9.52 7.26 -6.08
C GLN A 141 9.51 6.02 -6.97
N VAL A 142 10.38 5.97 -7.98
CA VAL A 142 10.41 4.82 -8.86
C VAL A 142 11.10 3.65 -8.16
N GLN A 143 10.31 2.87 -7.46
CA GLN A 143 10.76 1.61 -6.87
C GLN A 143 11.20 0.63 -7.95
N ARG A 144 12.14 -0.25 -7.62
CA ARG A 144 12.47 -1.37 -8.50
C ARG A 144 11.23 -2.27 -8.63
N LYS A 145 10.98 -2.79 -9.82
CA LYS A 145 9.86 -3.73 -10.05
C LYS A 145 9.88 -4.89 -9.05
N THR A 146 11.06 -5.43 -8.75
CA THR A 146 11.22 -6.49 -7.75
C THR A 146 10.67 -6.07 -6.37
N MET A 147 10.91 -4.84 -5.92
CA MET A 147 10.38 -4.34 -4.65
C MET A 147 8.85 -4.23 -4.70
N LEU A 148 8.29 -3.74 -5.81
CA LEU A 148 6.85 -3.67 -6.02
C LEU A 148 6.21 -5.06 -6.02
N ASP A 149 6.80 -6.02 -6.73
CA ASP A 149 6.31 -7.40 -6.77
C ASP A 149 6.34 -8.06 -5.37
N LEU A 150 7.42 -7.85 -4.60
CA LEU A 150 7.53 -8.34 -3.22
C LEU A 150 6.49 -7.70 -2.30
N THR A 151 6.27 -6.39 -2.42
CA THR A 151 5.22 -5.67 -1.69
C THR A 151 3.83 -6.26 -1.99
N ASN A 152 3.52 -6.50 -3.27
CA ASN A 152 2.26 -7.11 -3.68
C ASN A 152 2.11 -8.55 -3.16
N HIS A 153 3.19 -9.34 -3.14
CA HIS A 153 3.17 -10.70 -2.58
C HIS A 153 2.93 -10.68 -1.07
N ILE A 154 3.60 -9.79 -0.32
CA ILE A 154 3.40 -9.63 1.12
C ILE A 154 1.96 -9.19 1.41
N HIS A 155 1.44 -8.22 0.64
CA HIS A 155 0.05 -7.78 0.74
C HIS A 155 -0.93 -8.94 0.53
N ALA A 156 -0.70 -9.77 -0.50
CA ALA A 156 -1.53 -10.96 -0.75
C ALA A 156 -1.46 -11.99 0.40
N LEU A 157 -0.29 -12.19 1.01
CA LEU A 157 -0.12 -13.07 2.15
C LEU A 157 -0.81 -12.54 3.41
N LEU A 158 -0.73 -11.25 3.69
CA LEU A 158 -1.43 -10.66 4.83
C LEU A 158 -2.96 -10.73 4.66
N ARG A 159 -3.49 -10.56 3.45
CA ARG A 159 -4.92 -10.80 3.19
C ARG A 159 -5.35 -12.24 3.53
N GLN A 160 -4.48 -13.23 3.43
CA GLN A 160 -4.73 -14.62 3.79
C GLN A 160 -4.61 -14.89 5.30
N HIS A 161 -4.08 -13.97 6.08
CA HIS A 161 -3.82 -14.18 7.51
C HIS A 161 -5.10 -14.52 8.28
N ARG A 162 -6.23 -13.93 7.94
CA ARG A 162 -7.52 -14.25 8.56
C ARG A 162 -7.95 -15.70 8.29
N ASP A 163 -7.69 -16.23 7.10
CA ASP A 163 -7.96 -17.63 6.75
C ASP A 163 -7.02 -18.57 7.52
N VAL A 164 -5.77 -18.17 7.73
CA VAL A 164 -4.82 -18.90 8.59
C VAL A 164 -5.35 -18.98 10.02
N LYS A 165 -5.77 -17.85 10.58
CA LYS A 165 -6.36 -17.77 11.94
C LYS A 165 -7.64 -18.61 12.08
N ALA A 166 -8.43 -18.69 11.02
CA ALA A 166 -9.61 -19.56 10.98
C ALA A 166 -9.29 -21.05 10.82
N GLY A 167 -8.02 -21.41 10.60
CA GLY A 167 -7.57 -22.79 10.35
C GLY A 167 -7.92 -23.32 8.97
N LEU A 168 -8.22 -22.42 8.02
CA LEU A 168 -8.53 -22.74 6.62
C LEU A 168 -7.26 -22.86 5.76
N MET A 169 -6.14 -22.36 6.25
CA MET A 169 -4.85 -22.38 5.57
C MET A 169 -3.75 -22.84 6.53
N ASN A 170 -2.70 -23.46 5.97
CA ASN A 170 -1.56 -23.95 6.75
C ASN A 170 -0.67 -22.79 7.20
N GLU A 171 -0.62 -22.55 8.52
CA GLU A 171 0.12 -21.45 9.15
C GLU A 171 1.62 -21.52 8.85
N ASN A 172 2.26 -22.69 8.95
CA ASN A 172 3.69 -22.83 8.72
C ASN A 172 4.06 -22.49 7.26
N LYS A 173 3.23 -22.89 6.30
CA LYS A 173 3.44 -22.57 4.88
C LYS A 173 3.29 -21.07 4.65
N TRP A 174 2.29 -20.45 5.24
CA TRP A 174 2.05 -19.01 5.17
C TRP A 174 3.23 -18.22 5.77
N TYR A 175 3.64 -18.57 6.99
CA TYR A 175 4.74 -17.93 7.69
C TYR A 175 6.08 -18.04 6.92
N ASN A 176 6.38 -19.22 6.38
CA ASN A 176 7.60 -19.43 5.59
C ASN A 176 7.59 -18.62 4.29
N ASN A 177 6.44 -18.50 3.63
CA ASN A 177 6.31 -17.65 2.44
C ASN A 177 6.49 -16.16 2.78
N LEU A 178 5.90 -15.70 3.88
CA LEU A 178 6.07 -14.33 4.35
C LEU A 178 7.54 -14.05 4.67
N ARG A 179 8.19 -14.93 5.43
CA ARG A 179 9.62 -14.85 5.74
C ARG A 179 10.49 -14.76 4.48
N CYS A 180 10.26 -15.64 3.51
CA CYS A 180 11.02 -15.67 2.26
C CYS A 180 10.91 -14.33 1.50
N ASN A 181 9.71 -13.77 1.38
CA ASN A 181 9.52 -12.48 0.69
C ASN A 181 10.22 -11.32 1.40
N ILE A 182 10.17 -11.28 2.75
CA ILE A 182 10.85 -10.25 3.55
C ILE A 182 12.38 -10.42 3.46
N GLU A 183 12.87 -11.65 3.45
CA GLU A 183 14.31 -11.93 3.31
C GLU A 183 14.84 -11.48 1.95
N ILE A 184 14.12 -11.77 0.86
CA ILE A 184 14.46 -11.29 -0.48
C ILE A 184 14.41 -9.75 -0.51
N MET A 185 13.42 -9.13 0.14
CA MET A 185 13.30 -7.68 0.23
C MET A 185 14.51 -7.05 0.94
N MET A 186 14.98 -7.65 2.05
CA MET A 186 16.17 -7.21 2.78
C MET A 186 17.45 -7.33 1.96
N GLN A 187 17.54 -8.29 1.05
CA GLN A 187 18.70 -8.51 0.18
C GLN A 187 18.60 -7.78 -1.17
N THR A 188 17.46 -7.16 -1.46
CA THR A 188 17.25 -6.41 -2.70
C THR A 188 17.69 -4.96 -2.53
N ASP A 189 18.48 -4.44 -3.47
CA ASP A 189 18.85 -3.03 -3.48
C ASP A 189 17.61 -2.16 -3.74
N MET A 190 17.36 -1.23 -2.83
CA MET A 190 16.23 -0.29 -2.94
C MET A 190 16.50 0.84 -3.94
N ILE A 191 17.76 1.24 -4.07
CA ILE A 191 18.19 2.35 -4.92
C ILE A 191 18.67 1.81 -6.25
N ARG A 192 18.36 2.51 -7.34
CA ARG A 192 18.89 2.21 -8.67
C ARG A 192 20.16 3.04 -8.91
N ASP A 193 21.24 2.38 -9.34
CA ASP A 193 22.50 3.04 -9.71
C ASP A 193 22.39 3.84 -11.03
N LYS A 194 21.39 3.52 -11.85
CA LYS A 194 21.21 4.15 -13.17
C LYS A 194 20.05 5.12 -13.15
N LYS A 195 20.29 6.33 -13.69
CA LYS A 195 19.25 7.33 -13.93
C LYS A 195 18.16 6.76 -14.84
N LEU A 196 16.92 6.94 -14.42
CA LEU A 196 15.76 6.46 -15.19
C LEU A 196 15.62 7.26 -16.50
N LYS A 197 15.23 6.54 -17.55
CA LYS A 197 14.76 7.16 -18.79
C LYS A 197 13.23 7.30 -18.72
N VAL A 198 12.68 8.26 -19.43
CA VAL A 198 11.23 8.48 -19.55
C VAL A 198 10.48 7.19 -19.95
N THR A 199 11.07 6.37 -20.80
CA THR A 199 10.50 5.06 -21.17
C THR A 199 10.38 4.10 -19.99
N ASN A 200 11.26 4.16 -19.00
CA ASN A 200 11.15 3.34 -17.79
C ASN A 200 10.02 3.84 -16.88
N GLU A 201 9.83 5.16 -16.82
CA GLU A 201 8.73 5.78 -16.07
C GLU A 201 7.38 5.38 -16.66
N ILE A 202 7.25 5.45 -18.00
CA ILE A 202 6.05 5.00 -18.73
C ILE A 202 5.77 3.52 -18.43
N THR A 203 6.79 2.65 -18.53
CA THR A 203 6.61 1.21 -18.25
C THR A 203 6.12 0.98 -16.83
N ASN A 204 6.68 1.68 -15.85
CA ASN A 204 6.25 1.54 -14.45
C ASN A 204 4.77 1.96 -14.26
N VAL A 205 4.35 3.04 -14.91
CA VAL A 205 2.95 3.49 -14.81
C VAL A 205 2.00 2.50 -15.47
N MET A 206 2.41 1.90 -16.60
CA MET A 206 1.59 0.86 -17.24
C MET A 206 1.33 -0.35 -16.33
N GLU A 207 2.22 -0.65 -15.38
CA GLU A 207 1.98 -1.69 -14.37
C GLU A 207 0.80 -1.33 -13.45
N TYR A 208 0.63 -0.06 -13.06
CA TYR A 208 -0.54 0.38 -12.28
C TYR A 208 -1.84 0.27 -13.08
N TYR A 209 -1.79 0.55 -14.40
CA TYR A 209 -2.95 0.32 -15.25
C TYR A 209 -3.34 -1.16 -15.26
N ASN A 210 -2.38 -2.05 -15.50
CA ASN A 210 -2.62 -3.49 -15.59
C ASN A 210 -3.06 -4.10 -14.25
N SER A 211 -2.44 -3.68 -13.14
CA SER A 211 -2.69 -4.26 -11.83
C SER A 211 -3.94 -3.69 -11.14
N SER A 212 -4.39 -2.48 -11.49
CA SER A 212 -5.45 -1.79 -10.77
C SER A 212 -6.44 -1.05 -11.66
N PHE A 213 -6.02 -0.02 -12.41
CA PHE A 213 -6.94 0.93 -13.03
C PHE A 213 -7.86 0.32 -14.09
N LEU A 214 -7.37 -0.62 -14.90
CA LEU A 214 -8.19 -1.29 -15.94
C LEU A 214 -9.36 -2.09 -15.36
N GLN A 215 -9.29 -2.45 -14.09
CA GLN A 215 -10.37 -3.13 -13.39
C GLN A 215 -11.15 -2.18 -12.49
N ALA A 216 -10.47 -1.34 -11.72
CA ALA A 216 -11.09 -0.49 -10.71
C ALA A 216 -11.97 0.61 -11.32
N VAL A 217 -11.48 1.28 -12.40
CA VAL A 217 -12.23 2.39 -13.02
C VAL A 217 -13.54 1.93 -13.66
N PRO A 218 -13.59 0.86 -14.47
CA PRO A 218 -14.86 0.36 -14.98
C PRO A 218 -15.84 -0.08 -13.89
N ASN A 219 -15.35 -0.74 -12.84
CA ASN A 219 -16.20 -1.16 -11.71
C ASN A 219 -16.80 0.06 -10.98
N LEU A 220 -15.99 1.11 -10.75
CA LEU A 220 -16.48 2.35 -10.16
C LEU A 220 -17.53 3.03 -11.04
N MET A 221 -17.34 3.04 -12.37
CA MET A 221 -18.32 3.62 -13.31
C MET A 221 -19.65 2.86 -13.31
N LEU A 222 -19.60 1.52 -13.26
CA LEU A 222 -20.80 0.69 -13.15
C LEU A 222 -21.54 0.98 -11.85
N GLU A 223 -20.83 1.06 -10.76
CA GLU A 223 -21.41 1.32 -9.45
C GLU A 223 -21.97 2.74 -9.33
N TYR A 224 -21.28 3.72 -9.91
CA TYR A 224 -21.77 5.09 -10.02
C TYR A 224 -23.14 5.15 -10.71
N LYS A 225 -23.30 4.47 -11.87
CA LYS A 225 -24.57 4.36 -12.58
C LYS A 225 -25.63 3.65 -11.74
N ARG A 226 -25.26 2.55 -11.07
CA ARG A 226 -26.16 1.77 -10.21
C ARG A 226 -26.72 2.64 -9.08
N LEU A 227 -25.86 3.39 -8.41
CA LEU A 227 -26.24 4.27 -7.31
C LEU A 227 -27.14 5.43 -7.79
N ALA A 228 -26.82 6.06 -8.90
CA ALA A 228 -27.65 7.11 -9.49
C ALA A 228 -29.06 6.57 -9.83
N LYS A 229 -29.14 5.39 -10.46
CA LYS A 229 -30.40 4.72 -10.80
C LYS A 229 -31.23 4.37 -9.57
N ALA A 230 -30.59 3.97 -8.47
CA ALA A 230 -31.29 3.68 -7.19
C ALA A 230 -32.01 4.92 -6.63
N HIS A 231 -31.61 6.13 -7.03
CA HIS A 231 -32.24 7.39 -6.68
C HIS A 231 -33.09 8.00 -7.83
N GLY A 232 -33.45 7.21 -8.83
CA GLY A 232 -34.32 7.61 -9.93
C GLY A 232 -33.65 8.45 -11.02
N LEU A 233 -32.29 8.48 -11.05
CA LEU A 233 -31.51 9.23 -12.04
C LEU A 233 -30.99 8.26 -13.11
N GLU A 234 -31.31 8.51 -14.37
CA GLU A 234 -30.83 7.69 -15.49
C GLU A 234 -29.71 8.41 -16.25
N LEU A 235 -28.47 8.02 -15.96
CA LEU A 235 -27.29 8.59 -16.60
C LEU A 235 -26.99 7.87 -17.92
N GLU A 236 -26.89 8.62 -19.02
CA GLU A 236 -26.64 8.05 -20.34
C GLU A 236 -25.18 7.65 -20.51
N GLN A 237 -24.26 8.61 -20.49
CA GLN A 237 -22.82 8.41 -20.69
C GLN A 237 -21.96 9.14 -19.66
N PRO A 238 -22.17 8.94 -18.35
CA PRO A 238 -21.38 9.62 -17.35
C PRO A 238 -19.91 9.18 -17.41
N ARG A 239 -19.01 10.14 -17.25
CA ARG A 239 -17.56 9.91 -17.18
C ARG A 239 -17.01 10.53 -15.89
N PRO A 240 -17.37 10.03 -14.70
CA PRO A 240 -16.99 10.63 -13.44
C PRO A 240 -15.48 10.62 -13.21
N ILE A 241 -14.74 9.75 -13.91
CA ILE A 241 -13.27 9.69 -13.83
C ILE A 241 -12.69 9.59 -15.25
N THR A 242 -11.70 10.42 -15.51
CA THR A 242 -10.85 10.38 -16.69
C THR A 242 -9.39 10.42 -16.27
N MET A 243 -8.60 9.41 -16.63
CA MET A 243 -7.19 9.36 -16.23
C MET A 243 -6.36 10.37 -17.01
N GLY A 244 -5.71 11.29 -16.30
CA GLY A 244 -4.72 12.20 -16.84
C GLY A 244 -3.30 11.67 -16.65
N MET A 245 -2.33 12.16 -17.44
CA MET A 245 -0.94 11.72 -17.37
C MET A 245 0.01 12.89 -17.65
N TRP A 246 1.00 13.05 -16.76
CA TRP A 246 2.10 13.98 -16.94
C TRP A 246 3.45 13.30 -17.22
N ILE A 247 3.49 11.99 -17.17
CA ILE A 247 4.71 11.22 -17.41
C ILE A 247 5.14 11.41 -18.86
N GLY A 248 6.40 11.85 -19.03
CA GLY A 248 6.93 12.23 -20.34
C GLY A 248 6.54 13.63 -20.82
N GLY A 249 5.67 14.33 -20.12
CA GLY A 249 5.27 15.72 -20.41
C GLY A 249 5.80 16.75 -19.43
N ASP A 250 6.17 16.32 -18.21
CA ASP A 250 6.69 17.19 -17.17
C ASP A 250 8.18 17.43 -17.39
N ARG A 251 8.54 18.72 -17.56
CA ARG A 251 9.94 19.14 -17.76
C ARG A 251 10.67 19.41 -16.46
N ASP A 252 10.02 19.34 -15.31
CA ASP A 252 10.52 19.76 -13.99
C ASP A 252 11.90 19.15 -13.67
N GLY A 253 12.94 19.83 -14.15
CA GLY A 253 14.35 19.44 -14.00
C GLY A 253 14.77 18.16 -14.73
N ASN A 254 13.90 17.56 -15.58
CA ASN A 254 14.24 16.37 -16.36
C ASN A 254 14.80 16.74 -17.74
N PRO A 255 16.13 16.58 -17.98
CA PRO A 255 16.77 16.95 -19.25
C PRO A 255 16.37 16.03 -20.42
N PHE A 256 15.66 14.94 -20.18
CA PHE A 256 15.22 13.98 -21.18
C PHE A 256 13.77 14.22 -21.68
N VAL A 257 13.08 15.19 -21.09
CA VAL A 257 11.78 15.66 -21.55
C VAL A 257 12.00 16.92 -22.37
N THR A 258 11.92 16.80 -23.68
CA THR A 258 12.16 17.89 -24.65
C THR A 258 10.85 18.34 -25.28
#